data_03f9fe27dfdb2a4928d8e1c92bc8a0d4
#
_entry.id   03f9fe27dfdb2a4928d8e1c92bc8a0d4
#
_cell.length_a   1.000
_cell.length_b   1.000
_cell.length_c   1.000
_cell.angle_alpha   90.00
_cell.angle_beta   90.00
_cell.angle_gamma   90.00
#
_symmetry.space_group_name_H-M   'P 1'
#
loop_
_entity.id
_entity.type
_entity.pdbx_description
1 polymer ?
#
loop_
_entity_poly.entity_id
_entity_poly.type
_entity_poly.pdbx_seq_one_letter_code
_entity_poly.pdbx_strand_id
1 'polypeptide(L)' 'MYKYCSDVLIHIDEELDDSYIYDLERELSTMDGVYSACVSERARHLMLVDFDPADVKAAQLLRTVSSHGLHAE' A
#
# COMPACT_ATOMS: atom_id res chain seq x y z
N MET A 1 10.19 -17.85 2.33
CA MET A 1 9.41 -17.86 1.09
C MET A 1 7.93 -17.70 1.38
N TYR A 2 7.26 -16.88 0.63
CA TYR A 2 5.82 -16.66 0.79
C TYR A 2 5.06 -17.80 0.14
N LYS A 3 4.14 -18.37 0.88
CA LYS A 3 3.31 -19.45 0.39
C LYS A 3 2.17 -18.92 -0.49
N TYR A 4 1.59 -17.82 -0.07
CA TYR A 4 0.55 -17.12 -0.82
C TYR A 4 0.96 -15.66 -0.88
N CYS A 5 1.07 -15.12 -2.07
CA CYS A 5 1.45 -13.73 -2.26
C CYS A 5 0.72 -13.17 -3.46
N SER A 6 0.04 -12.08 -3.26
CA SER A 6 -0.58 -11.31 -4.34
C SER A 6 -0.03 -9.90 -4.30
N ASP A 7 0.07 -9.30 -5.46
CA ASP A 7 0.54 -7.93 -5.61
C ASP A 7 -0.62 -7.07 -6.05
N VAL A 8 -0.69 -5.86 -5.51
CA VAL A 8 -1.62 -4.86 -6.00
C VAL A 8 -0.86 -3.56 -6.19
N LEU A 9 -1.16 -2.89 -7.30
CA LEU A 9 -0.61 -1.58 -7.59
C LEU A 9 -1.69 -0.54 -7.29
N ILE A 10 -1.44 0.28 -6.30
CA ILE A 10 -2.39 1.31 -5.87
C ILE A 10 -2.00 2.64 -6.50
N HIS A 11 -2.94 3.23 -7.21
CA HIS A 11 -2.81 4.58 -7.76
C HIS A 11 -3.32 5.59 -6.73
N ILE A 12 -2.48 6.55 -6.40
CA ILE A 12 -2.83 7.64 -5.49
C ILE A 12 -2.84 8.92 -6.29
N ASP A 13 -3.95 9.64 -6.31
CA ASP A 13 -4.10 10.84 -7.13
C ASP A 13 -3.22 11.99 -6.66
N GLU A 14 -2.96 12.06 -5.36
CA GLU A 14 -2.17 13.13 -4.77
C GLU A 14 -0.69 12.83 -4.88
N GLU A 15 0.12 13.89 -4.98
CA GLU A 15 1.56 13.77 -4.93
C GLU A 15 2.00 13.80 -3.46
N LEU A 16 2.74 12.77 -3.04
CA LEU A 16 3.12 12.60 -1.64
C LEU A 16 4.53 13.11 -1.38
N ASP A 17 4.74 13.75 -0.22
CA ASP A 17 6.08 14.07 0.22
C ASP A 17 6.73 12.87 0.90
N ASP A 18 8.03 12.96 1.16
CA ASP A 18 8.80 11.84 1.71
C ASP A 18 8.29 11.39 3.09
N SER A 19 7.91 12.34 3.92
CA SER A 19 7.41 12.05 5.25
C SER A 19 6.11 11.28 5.20
N TYR A 20 5.21 11.68 4.32
CA TYR A 20 3.92 11.04 4.15
C TYR A 20 4.08 9.63 3.58
N ILE A 21 4.97 9.48 2.59
CA ILE A 21 5.28 8.18 2.00
C ILE A 21 5.79 7.22 3.07
N TYR A 22 6.71 7.67 3.91
CA TYR A 22 7.27 6.85 4.96
C TYR A 22 6.19 6.37 5.94
N ASP A 23 5.32 7.28 6.37
CA ASP A 23 4.26 6.95 7.30
C ASP A 23 3.28 5.96 6.71
N LEU A 24 2.92 6.13 5.44
CA LEU A 24 1.98 5.27 4.74
C LEU A 24 2.55 3.88 4.53
N GLU A 25 3.80 3.79 4.08
CA GLU A 25 4.48 2.50 3.91
C GLU A 25 4.56 1.76 5.24
N ARG A 26 4.90 2.47 6.30
CA ARG A 26 5.02 1.90 7.63
C ARG A 26 3.68 1.36 8.12
N GLU A 27 2.61 2.12 7.96
CA GLU A 27 1.29 1.70 8.41
C GLU A 27 0.84 0.45 7.67
N LEU A 28 0.98 0.43 6.35
CA LEU A 28 0.61 -0.74 5.57
C LEU A 28 1.45 -1.95 5.93
N SER A 29 2.76 -1.76 6.13
CA SER A 29 3.67 -2.85 6.46
C SER A 29 3.40 -3.47 7.82
N THR A 30 2.72 -2.76 8.73
CA THR A 30 2.36 -3.31 10.04
C THR A 30 1.02 -4.04 10.04
N MET A 31 0.28 -4.00 8.94
CA MET A 31 -0.98 -4.73 8.83
C MET A 31 -0.73 -6.24 8.72
N ASP A 32 -1.56 -7.02 9.43
CA ASP A 32 -1.50 -8.46 9.31
C ASP A 32 -1.79 -8.88 7.87
N GLY A 33 -0.95 -9.76 7.35
CA GLY A 33 -1.10 -10.25 5.99
C GLY A 33 -0.40 -9.42 4.93
N VAL A 34 0.18 -8.27 5.28
CA VAL A 34 0.97 -7.48 4.34
C VAL A 34 2.45 -7.81 4.51
N TYR A 35 3.08 -8.24 3.42
CA TYR A 35 4.50 -8.57 3.41
C TYR A 35 5.38 -7.36 3.16
N SER A 36 4.96 -6.51 2.24
CA SER A 36 5.70 -5.28 1.96
C SER A 36 4.80 -4.23 1.31
N ALA A 37 5.16 -2.98 1.50
CA ALA A 37 4.50 -1.86 0.84
C ALA A 37 5.58 -0.86 0.46
N CYS A 38 5.60 -0.44 -0.80
CA CYS A 38 6.66 0.38 -1.34
C CYS A 38 6.12 1.36 -2.38
N VAL A 39 6.47 2.63 -2.23
CA VAL A 39 6.12 3.66 -3.21
C VAL A 39 7.26 3.74 -4.22
N SER A 40 6.91 3.82 -5.50
CA SER A 40 7.89 3.93 -6.57
C SER A 40 8.62 5.27 -6.48
N GLU A 41 9.95 5.24 -6.52
CA GLU A 41 10.75 6.46 -6.51
C GLU A 41 10.55 7.30 -7.77
N ARG A 42 10.25 6.64 -8.88
CA ARG A 42 10.04 7.30 -10.17
C ARG A 42 8.63 7.82 -10.34
N ALA A 43 7.68 7.18 -9.65
CA ALA A 43 6.27 7.53 -9.76
C ALA A 43 5.66 7.50 -8.36
N ARG A 44 5.77 8.59 -7.64
CA ARG A 44 5.38 8.67 -6.23
C ARG A 44 3.90 8.51 -5.99
N HIS A 45 3.12 8.49 -7.05
CA HIS A 45 1.67 8.23 -6.97
C HIS A 45 1.34 6.74 -7.16
N LEU A 46 2.35 5.88 -7.29
CA LEU A 46 2.16 4.43 -7.44
C LEU A 46 2.76 3.71 -6.25
N MET A 47 1.95 2.88 -5.60
CA MET A 47 2.39 2.08 -4.47
C MET A 47 2.14 0.61 -4.79
N LEU A 48 3.18 -0.21 -4.62
CA LEU A 48 3.08 -1.65 -4.78
C LEU A 48 2.99 -2.30 -3.41
N VAL A 49 1.98 -3.13 -3.21
CA VAL A 49 1.77 -3.84 -1.94
C VAL A 49 1.74 -5.34 -2.21
N ASP A 50 2.61 -6.06 -1.51
CA ASP A 50 2.61 -7.54 -1.50
C ASP A 50 1.87 -8.00 -0.26
N PHE A 51 0.90 -8.87 -0.42
CA PHE A 51 0.05 -9.28 0.69
C PHE A 51 -0.43 -10.72 0.52
N ASP A 52 -0.93 -11.29 1.63
CA ASP A 52 -1.56 -12.61 1.63
C ASP A 52 -3.06 -12.41 1.45
N PRO A 53 -3.64 -12.85 0.33
CA PRO A 53 -5.07 -12.63 0.05
C PRO A 53 -5.99 -13.44 0.97
N ALA A 54 -5.45 -14.39 1.73
CA ALA A 54 -6.22 -15.11 2.74
C ALA A 54 -6.40 -14.29 4.02
N ASP A 55 -5.46 -13.39 4.32
CA ASP A 55 -5.48 -12.59 5.55
C ASP A 55 -6.06 -11.19 5.32
N VAL A 56 -5.79 -10.60 4.16
CA VAL A 56 -6.21 -9.23 3.87
C VAL A 56 -6.64 -9.14 2.41
N LYS A 57 -7.58 -8.26 2.12
CA LYS A 57 -8.07 -8.07 0.77
C LYS A 57 -7.60 -6.74 0.22
N ALA A 58 -7.46 -6.67 -1.12
CA ALA A 58 -7.04 -5.44 -1.78
C ALA A 58 -7.94 -4.26 -1.42
N ALA A 59 -9.24 -4.49 -1.25
CA ALA A 59 -10.18 -3.44 -0.84
C ALA A 59 -9.85 -2.87 0.53
N GLN A 60 -9.33 -3.69 1.44
CA GLN A 60 -8.92 -3.22 2.76
C GLN A 60 -7.68 -2.33 2.67
N LEU A 61 -6.75 -2.68 1.79
CA LEU A 61 -5.56 -1.87 1.55
C LEU A 61 -5.94 -0.51 0.96
N LEU A 62 -6.82 -0.49 -0.02
CA LEU A 62 -7.32 0.76 -0.60
C LEU A 62 -8.03 1.62 0.45
N ARG A 63 -8.83 0.99 1.30
CA ARG A 63 -9.54 1.70 2.37
C ARG A 63 -8.57 2.33 3.36
N THR A 64 -7.50 1.61 3.71
CA THR A 64 -6.49 2.13 4.62
C THR A 64 -5.78 3.34 4.02
N VAL A 65 -5.42 3.27 2.75
CA VAL A 65 -4.81 4.42 2.06
C VAL A 65 -5.79 5.59 2.01
N SER A 66 -7.04 5.32 1.67
CA SER A 66 -8.07 6.36 1.58
C SER A 66 -8.36 7.02 2.92
N SER A 67 -8.17 6.29 4.02
CA SER A 67 -8.41 6.84 5.37
C SER A 67 -7.45 7.98 5.72
N HIS A 68 -6.37 8.13 4.98
CA HIS A 68 -5.43 9.23 5.12
C HIS A 68 -5.86 10.49 4.35
N GLY A 69 -7.06 10.50 3.81
CA GLY A 69 -7.55 11.62 3.01
C GLY A 69 -7.08 11.61 1.57
N LEU A 70 -6.55 10.47 1.11
CA LEU A 70 -6.03 10.32 -0.25
C LEU A 70 -7.08 9.70 -1.16
N HIS A 71 -6.97 9.98 -2.45
CA HIS A 71 -7.80 9.34 -3.47
C HIS A 71 -6.99 8.21 -4.08
N ALA A 72 -7.35 6.97 -3.78
CA ALA A 72 -6.63 5.78 -4.21
C ALA A 72 -7.53 4.82 -4.99
N GLU A 73 -6.93 4.17 -5.98
CA GLU A 73 -7.60 3.17 -6.80
C GLU A 73 -6.76 1.91 -6.94
#